data_f387cbd0245937c34a20c3f4265af6e7
#
_entry.id   f387cbd0245937c34a20c3f4265af6e7
#
_cell.length_a   1.000
_cell.length_b   1.000
_cell.length_c   1.000
_cell.angle_alpha   90.00
_cell.angle_beta   90.00
_cell.angle_gamma   90.00
#
_symmetry.space_group_name_H-M   'P 1'
#
loop_
_entity.id
_entity.type
_entity.pdbx_description
1 polymer ?
#
loop_
_entity_poly.entity_id
_entity_poly.type
_entity_poly.pdbx_seq_one_letter_code
_entity_poly.pdbx_strand_id
1 'polypeptide(L)'
;MPHESARSESPLQQARPALGALLLGSLAVSVLALLFFSWVAREVFEGEFTNFDLHIRSIVHGYANPTLTLAMEALSDVGSPVFLSALFVVLVAIFLYVRWRYAAIWLATAMVGAVGLDVTLKDLFHRARPVPYFIPDPGSYSFPSGHALGSFCFYMVLAGLLTARMRNLPVRILIWIFAALLVGTIGFSRVYLGVHWPTDVIAGYAAAAFWVAGLVTVDRYRRRLSRMSR
;
A
#
# COMPACT_ATOMS: atom_id res chain seq x y z
N MET A 1 24.01 28.50 -49.26
CA MET A 1 23.57 28.36 -47.86
C MET A 1 22.89 27.02 -47.74
N PRO A 2 23.42 26.02 -47.01
CA PRO A 2 22.73 24.74 -46.81
C PRO A 2 21.67 24.90 -45.73
N HIS A 3 20.44 24.57 -46.08
CA HIS A 3 19.34 24.43 -45.13
C HIS A 3 19.65 23.28 -44.14
N GLU A 4 19.95 23.64 -42.94
CA GLU A 4 20.07 22.74 -41.82
C GLU A 4 18.64 22.21 -41.51
N SER A 5 18.34 21.03 -42.02
CA SER A 5 17.09 20.34 -41.74
C SER A 5 17.10 19.91 -40.26
N ALA A 6 16.41 20.66 -39.42
CA ALA A 6 16.14 20.26 -38.03
C ALA A 6 15.51 18.85 -38.08
N ARG A 7 16.30 17.83 -37.73
CA ARG A 7 15.79 16.46 -37.55
C ARG A 7 14.81 16.51 -36.37
N SER A 8 13.52 16.46 -36.67
CA SER A 8 12.48 16.25 -35.66
C SER A 8 12.77 14.92 -34.96
N GLU A 9 13.12 14.97 -33.71
CA GLU A 9 13.31 13.78 -32.89
C GLU A 9 12.05 12.91 -32.95
N SER A 10 12.23 11.61 -33.20
CA SER A 10 11.11 10.69 -33.28
C SER A 10 10.37 10.64 -31.92
N PRO A 11 9.02 10.42 -31.92
CA PRO A 11 8.24 10.30 -30.68
C PRO A 11 8.82 9.27 -29.68
N LEU A 12 9.55 8.28 -30.18
CA LEU A 12 10.27 7.27 -29.38
C LEU A 12 11.49 7.84 -28.67
N GLN A 13 12.20 8.83 -29.26
CA GLN A 13 13.34 9.50 -28.62
C GLN A 13 12.88 10.42 -27.50
N GLN A 14 11.76 11.10 -27.66
CA GLN A 14 11.17 11.96 -26.62
C GLN A 14 10.56 11.15 -25.45
N ALA A 15 10.11 9.92 -25.65
CA ALA A 15 9.55 9.06 -24.60
C ALA A 15 10.63 8.38 -23.69
N ARG A 16 11.88 8.31 -24.14
CA ARG A 16 12.98 7.66 -23.39
C ARG A 16 13.33 8.33 -22.05
N PRO A 17 13.49 9.67 -21.97
CA PRO A 17 13.80 10.33 -20.69
C PRO A 17 12.64 10.25 -19.69
N ALA A 18 11.39 10.38 -20.13
CA ALA A 18 10.22 10.28 -19.26
C ALA A 18 10.09 8.90 -18.60
N LEU A 19 10.30 7.82 -19.36
CA LEU A 19 10.27 6.46 -18.81
C LEU A 19 11.41 6.21 -17.83
N GLY A 20 12.60 6.77 -18.10
CA GLY A 20 13.74 6.74 -17.18
C GLY A 20 13.46 7.47 -15.86
N ALA A 21 12.90 8.67 -15.93
CA ALA A 21 12.53 9.45 -14.74
C ALA A 21 11.47 8.73 -13.89
N LEU A 22 10.46 8.13 -14.52
CA LEU A 22 9.43 7.35 -13.83
C LEU A 22 9.99 6.08 -13.16
N LEU A 23 10.97 5.42 -13.78
CA LEU A 23 11.65 4.26 -13.19
C LEU A 23 12.46 4.67 -11.96
N LEU A 24 13.28 5.72 -12.10
CA LEU A 24 14.07 6.24 -10.98
C LEU A 24 13.18 6.74 -9.84
N GLY A 25 12.06 7.40 -10.16
CA GLY A 25 11.09 7.85 -9.16
C GLY A 25 10.47 6.69 -8.37
N SER A 26 10.05 5.60 -9.05
CA SER A 26 9.51 4.44 -8.33
C SER A 26 10.55 3.69 -7.51
N LEU A 27 11.80 3.62 -8.00
CA LEU A 27 12.92 3.04 -7.25
C LEU A 27 13.23 3.89 -6.00
N ALA A 28 13.29 5.20 -6.15
CA ALA A 28 13.52 6.11 -5.03
C ALA A 28 12.42 5.97 -3.96
N VAL A 29 11.15 5.92 -4.36
CA VAL A 29 10.04 5.67 -3.41
C VAL A 29 10.19 4.34 -2.70
N SER A 30 10.57 3.27 -3.42
CA SER A 30 10.78 1.95 -2.80
C SER A 30 11.92 1.99 -1.78
N VAL A 31 13.07 2.58 -2.13
CA VAL A 31 14.21 2.69 -1.22
C VAL A 31 13.88 3.56 -0.01
N LEU A 32 13.26 4.73 -0.21
CA LEU A 32 12.87 5.60 0.90
C LEU A 32 11.85 4.94 1.83
N ALA A 33 10.88 4.21 1.28
CA ALA A 33 9.91 3.46 2.09
C ALA A 33 10.59 2.34 2.90
N LEU A 34 11.57 1.64 2.34
CA LEU A 34 12.36 0.64 3.05
C LEU A 34 13.20 1.26 4.18
N LEU A 35 13.89 2.37 3.89
CA LEU A 35 14.68 3.08 4.89
C LEU A 35 13.79 3.60 6.03
N PHE A 36 12.62 4.16 5.69
CA PHE A 36 11.66 4.64 6.67
C PHE A 36 11.09 3.48 7.51
N PHE A 37 10.71 2.36 6.88
CA PHE A 37 10.30 1.16 7.60
C PHE A 37 11.39 0.68 8.56
N SER A 38 12.63 0.59 8.09
CA SER A 38 13.76 0.12 8.91
C SER A 38 14.04 1.05 10.09
N TRP A 39 13.91 2.36 9.89
CA TRP A 39 14.02 3.34 10.96
C TRP A 39 12.89 3.17 11.98
N VAL A 40 11.62 3.12 11.56
CA VAL A 40 10.49 2.88 12.48
C VAL A 40 10.66 1.57 13.25
N ALA A 41 11.05 0.50 12.56
CA ALA A 41 11.27 -0.80 13.18
C ALA A 41 12.35 -0.73 14.27
N ARG A 42 13.47 -0.07 13.99
CA ARG A 42 14.56 0.12 14.94
C ARG A 42 14.09 0.87 16.18
N GLU A 43 13.46 2.04 16.02
CA GLU A 43 12.96 2.87 17.12
C GLU A 43 11.92 2.13 17.99
N VAL A 44 11.06 1.30 17.32
CA VAL A 44 10.11 0.42 18.04
C VAL A 44 10.84 -0.60 18.89
N PHE A 45 11.92 -1.21 18.40
CA PHE A 45 12.72 -2.18 19.14
C PHE A 45 13.51 -1.56 20.30
N GLU A 46 14.03 -0.36 20.10
CA GLU A 46 14.75 0.40 21.12
C GLU A 46 13.79 0.99 22.18
N GLY A 47 12.46 0.90 21.96
CA GLY A 47 11.43 1.38 22.89
C GLY A 47 11.16 2.87 22.84
N GLU A 48 11.82 3.60 21.94
CA GLU A 48 11.73 5.07 21.83
C GLU A 48 10.31 5.54 21.48
N PHE A 49 9.55 4.75 20.73
CA PHE A 49 8.17 5.08 20.38
C PHE A 49 7.12 4.70 21.42
N THR A 50 7.50 4.12 22.55
CA THR A 50 6.53 3.67 23.56
C THR A 50 5.63 4.81 24.06
N ASN A 51 6.22 5.95 24.41
CA ASN A 51 5.45 7.10 24.87
C ASN A 51 4.57 7.71 23.78
N PHE A 52 5.05 7.76 22.55
CA PHE A 52 4.28 8.19 21.40
C PHE A 52 3.05 7.29 21.18
N ASP A 53 3.24 5.98 21.15
CA ASP A 53 2.19 5.00 20.93
C ASP A 53 1.12 5.07 22.05
N LEU A 54 1.53 5.14 23.30
CA LEU A 54 0.63 5.28 24.45
C LEU A 54 -0.16 6.60 24.40
N HIS A 55 0.51 7.70 24.08
CA HIS A 55 -0.11 9.03 24.02
C HIS A 55 -1.16 9.10 22.92
N ILE A 56 -0.84 8.69 21.70
CA ILE A 56 -1.80 8.69 20.59
C ILE A 56 -2.98 7.77 20.87
N ARG A 57 -2.74 6.56 21.39
CA ARG A 57 -3.83 5.65 21.78
C ARG A 57 -4.76 6.28 22.83
N SER A 58 -4.20 6.93 23.84
CA SER A 58 -4.98 7.61 24.87
C SER A 58 -5.87 8.70 24.30
N ILE A 59 -5.33 9.56 23.44
CA ILE A 59 -6.10 10.60 22.73
C ILE A 59 -7.24 9.99 21.93
N VAL A 60 -6.91 9.00 21.09
CA VAL A 60 -7.91 8.37 20.19
C VAL A 60 -9.02 7.70 21.00
N HIS A 61 -8.67 7.00 22.09
CA HIS A 61 -9.66 6.38 22.97
C HIS A 61 -10.54 7.39 23.69
N GLY A 62 -10.05 8.59 23.99
CA GLY A 62 -10.83 9.66 24.62
C GLY A 62 -12.03 10.15 23.77
N TYR A 63 -12.02 9.90 22.45
CA TYR A 63 -13.13 10.20 21.55
C TYR A 63 -14.11 9.03 21.36
N ALA A 64 -13.92 7.92 22.08
CA ALA A 64 -14.72 6.72 21.90
C ALA A 64 -16.20 6.95 22.27
N ASN A 65 -17.06 6.50 21.37
CA ASN A 65 -18.50 6.46 21.58
C ASN A 65 -19.12 5.33 20.73
N PRO A 66 -20.36 4.86 21.06
CA PRO A 66 -20.96 3.69 20.39
C PRO A 66 -21.07 3.84 18.86
N THR A 67 -21.47 5.02 18.36
CA THR A 67 -21.64 5.28 16.92
C THR A 67 -20.31 5.22 16.18
N LEU A 68 -19.29 5.86 16.75
CA LEU A 68 -17.94 5.85 16.15
C LEU A 68 -17.33 4.45 16.23
N THR A 69 -17.54 3.72 17.30
CA THR A 69 -17.06 2.34 17.44
C THR A 69 -17.65 1.44 16.35
N LEU A 70 -18.95 1.48 16.11
CA LEU A 70 -19.59 0.73 15.03
C LEU A 70 -19.02 1.09 13.65
N ALA A 71 -18.79 2.38 13.40
CA ALA A 71 -18.18 2.83 12.14
C ALA A 71 -16.73 2.32 11.99
N MET A 72 -15.95 2.32 13.07
CA MET A 72 -14.56 1.84 13.06
C MET A 72 -14.48 0.32 12.90
N GLU A 73 -15.40 -0.43 13.48
CA GLU A 73 -15.53 -1.87 13.25
C GLU A 73 -15.83 -2.16 11.78
N ALA A 74 -16.84 -1.50 11.19
CA ALA A 74 -17.17 -1.67 9.78
C ALA A 74 -16.00 -1.31 8.85
N LEU A 75 -15.27 -0.23 9.12
CA LEU A 75 -14.07 0.16 8.37
C LEU A 75 -12.95 -0.87 8.54
N SER A 76 -12.77 -1.40 9.73
CA SER A 76 -11.80 -2.47 10.00
C SER A 76 -12.14 -3.73 9.19
N ASP A 77 -13.42 -4.11 9.11
CA ASP A 77 -13.86 -5.28 8.36
C ASP A 77 -13.53 -5.18 6.87
N VAL A 78 -13.69 -3.98 6.28
CA VAL A 78 -13.32 -3.72 4.87
C VAL A 78 -11.81 -3.89 4.62
N GLY A 79 -10.97 -3.75 5.66
CA GLY A 79 -9.54 -4.02 5.61
C GLY A 79 -9.14 -5.42 6.10
N SER A 80 -10.09 -6.25 6.52
CA SER A 80 -9.81 -7.56 7.09
C SER A 80 -9.26 -8.54 6.05
N PRO A 81 -8.42 -9.51 6.46
CA PRO A 81 -7.92 -10.55 5.55
C PRO A 81 -9.05 -11.34 4.87
N VAL A 82 -10.15 -11.58 5.58
CA VAL A 82 -11.31 -12.33 5.05
C VAL A 82 -11.99 -11.53 3.94
N PHE A 83 -12.30 -10.25 4.20
CA PHE A 83 -12.95 -9.38 3.21
C PHE A 83 -12.05 -9.16 1.98
N LEU A 84 -10.78 -8.82 2.21
CA LEU A 84 -9.82 -8.59 1.12
C LEU A 84 -9.60 -9.86 0.28
N SER A 85 -9.57 -11.05 0.91
CA SER A 85 -9.44 -12.32 0.18
C SER A 85 -10.66 -12.63 -0.66
N ALA A 86 -11.88 -12.43 -0.13
CA ALA A 86 -13.10 -12.61 -0.89
C ALA A 86 -13.17 -11.64 -2.08
N LEU A 87 -12.90 -10.35 -1.85
CA LEU A 87 -12.91 -9.34 -2.91
C LEU A 87 -11.79 -9.60 -3.94
N PHE A 88 -10.62 -10.07 -3.51
CA PHE A 88 -9.52 -10.49 -4.38
C PHE A 88 -9.95 -11.59 -5.34
N VAL A 89 -10.57 -12.66 -4.84
CA VAL A 89 -11.03 -13.78 -5.67
C VAL A 89 -12.04 -13.29 -6.73
N VAL A 90 -13.02 -12.48 -6.30
CA VAL A 90 -14.03 -11.91 -7.20
C VAL A 90 -13.38 -11.04 -8.29
N LEU A 91 -12.48 -10.11 -7.91
CA LEU A 91 -11.85 -9.22 -8.88
C LEU A 91 -10.90 -9.96 -9.84
N VAL A 92 -10.14 -10.93 -9.36
CA VAL A 92 -9.29 -11.77 -10.21
C VAL A 92 -10.16 -12.55 -11.21
N ALA A 93 -11.27 -13.15 -10.77
CA ALA A 93 -12.21 -13.83 -11.66
C ALA A 93 -12.78 -12.88 -12.73
N ILE A 94 -13.20 -11.67 -12.35
CA ILE A 94 -13.67 -10.65 -13.29
C ILE A 94 -12.54 -10.26 -14.28
N PHE A 95 -11.33 -9.98 -13.82
CA PHE A 95 -10.22 -9.60 -14.69
C PHE A 95 -9.87 -10.72 -15.69
N LEU A 96 -9.93 -11.99 -15.28
CA LEU A 96 -9.71 -13.12 -16.17
C LEU A 96 -10.86 -13.28 -17.17
N TYR A 97 -12.11 -13.12 -16.74
CA TYR A 97 -13.28 -13.18 -17.60
C TYR A 97 -13.25 -12.11 -18.70
N VAL A 98 -12.93 -10.85 -18.34
CA VAL A 98 -12.76 -9.77 -19.31
C VAL A 98 -11.40 -9.79 -20.02
N ARG A 99 -10.63 -10.86 -19.88
CA ARG A 99 -9.31 -11.09 -20.50
C ARG A 99 -8.24 -10.04 -20.13
N TRP A 100 -8.39 -9.38 -19.01
CA TRP A 100 -7.41 -8.41 -18.52
C TRP A 100 -6.37 -9.10 -17.59
N ARG A 101 -5.65 -10.08 -18.15
CA ARG A 101 -4.65 -10.89 -17.43
C ARG A 101 -3.59 -10.08 -16.70
N TYR A 102 -3.21 -8.95 -17.29
CA TYR A 102 -2.24 -8.05 -16.64
C TYR A 102 -2.73 -7.57 -15.26
N ALA A 103 -3.99 -7.14 -15.14
CA ALA A 103 -4.55 -6.69 -13.87
C ALA A 103 -4.65 -7.85 -12.86
N ALA A 104 -5.06 -9.04 -13.31
CA ALA A 104 -5.13 -10.21 -12.45
C ALA A 104 -3.76 -10.57 -11.87
N ILE A 105 -2.71 -10.62 -12.71
CA ILE A 105 -1.33 -10.91 -12.27
C ILE A 105 -0.82 -9.83 -11.32
N TRP A 106 -1.06 -8.56 -11.61
CA TRP A 106 -0.63 -7.45 -10.77
C TRP A 106 -1.25 -7.52 -9.37
N LEU A 107 -2.59 -7.69 -9.30
CA LEU A 107 -3.29 -7.79 -8.03
C LEU A 107 -2.85 -9.04 -7.26
N ALA A 108 -2.69 -10.18 -7.94
CA ALA A 108 -2.22 -11.41 -7.33
C ALA A 108 -0.79 -11.25 -6.75
N THR A 109 0.14 -10.70 -7.52
CA THR A 109 1.51 -10.48 -7.05
C THR A 109 1.56 -9.53 -5.86
N ALA A 110 0.77 -8.45 -5.89
CA ALA A 110 0.70 -7.49 -4.80
C ALA A 110 0.19 -8.15 -3.51
N MET A 111 -0.88 -8.95 -3.60
CA MET A 111 -1.49 -9.59 -2.43
C MET A 111 -0.67 -10.76 -1.88
N VAL A 112 -0.10 -11.59 -2.74
CA VAL A 112 0.80 -12.67 -2.30
C VAL A 112 2.01 -12.12 -1.57
N GLY A 113 2.62 -11.06 -2.09
CA GLY A 113 3.73 -10.41 -1.40
C GLY A 113 3.31 -9.68 -0.12
N ALA A 114 2.11 -9.10 -0.07
CA ALA A 114 1.58 -8.51 1.16
C ALA A 114 1.44 -9.55 2.28
N VAL A 115 0.86 -10.71 1.97
CA VAL A 115 0.74 -11.84 2.92
C VAL A 115 2.12 -12.35 3.34
N GLY A 116 3.02 -12.55 2.38
CA GLY A 116 4.39 -12.99 2.67
C GLY A 116 5.14 -12.02 3.59
N LEU A 117 5.03 -10.71 3.34
CA LEU A 117 5.62 -9.68 4.21
C LEU A 117 4.98 -9.66 5.60
N ASP A 118 3.64 -9.72 5.68
CA ASP A 118 2.94 -9.71 6.97
C ASP A 118 3.39 -10.86 7.87
N VAL A 119 3.39 -12.08 7.33
CA VAL A 119 3.82 -13.27 8.08
C VAL A 119 5.30 -13.18 8.47
N THR A 120 6.18 -12.92 7.50
CA THR A 120 7.63 -12.89 7.74
C THR A 120 8.01 -11.81 8.76
N LEU A 121 7.44 -10.61 8.64
CA LEU A 121 7.77 -9.51 9.54
C LEU A 121 7.21 -9.75 10.95
N LYS A 122 6.03 -10.32 11.09
CA LYS A 122 5.49 -10.69 12.40
C LYS A 122 6.34 -11.74 13.10
N ASP A 123 6.78 -12.76 12.34
CA ASP A 123 7.67 -13.80 12.85
C ASP A 123 9.09 -13.30 13.14
N LEU A 124 9.51 -12.20 12.54
CA LEU A 124 10.80 -11.57 12.83
C LEU A 124 10.75 -10.68 14.06
N PHE A 125 9.66 -9.90 14.19
CA PHE A 125 9.60 -8.82 15.19
C PHE A 125 8.94 -9.19 16.51
N HIS A 126 8.05 -10.18 16.59
CA HIS A 126 7.40 -10.70 17.80
C HIS A 126 6.84 -9.63 18.76
N ARG A 127 6.43 -8.46 18.25
CA ARG A 127 5.93 -7.37 19.10
C ARG A 127 4.59 -7.74 19.72
N ALA A 128 4.49 -7.58 21.03
CA ALA A 128 3.23 -7.76 21.76
C ALA A 128 2.18 -6.73 21.35
N ARG A 129 0.91 -7.17 21.29
CA ARG A 129 -0.21 -6.25 21.04
C ARG A 129 -0.50 -5.39 22.26
N PRO A 130 -1.06 -4.21 22.04
CA PRO A 130 -1.71 -3.48 23.12
C PRO A 130 -2.97 -4.22 23.59
N VAL A 131 -3.39 -3.97 24.83
CA VAL A 131 -4.69 -4.49 25.32
C VAL A 131 -5.82 -3.90 24.46
N PRO A 132 -6.65 -4.75 23.81
CA PRO A 132 -7.75 -4.27 22.97
C PRO A 132 -8.79 -3.49 23.77
N TYR A 133 -9.48 -2.55 23.09
CA TYR A 133 -10.56 -1.79 23.74
C TYR A 133 -11.95 -2.37 23.44
N PHE A 134 -12.23 -2.75 22.20
CA PHE A 134 -13.59 -3.01 21.74
C PHE A 134 -13.78 -4.37 21.06
N ILE A 135 -12.74 -4.99 20.59
CA ILE A 135 -12.78 -6.28 19.88
C ILE A 135 -11.80 -7.28 20.52
N PRO A 136 -12.00 -8.59 20.34
CA PRO A 136 -11.09 -9.60 20.88
C PRO A 136 -9.67 -9.45 20.33
N ASP A 137 -8.69 -9.91 21.13
CA ASP A 137 -7.30 -10.01 20.69
C ASP A 137 -7.21 -10.99 19.50
N PRO A 138 -6.63 -10.57 18.36
CA PRO A 138 -6.43 -11.45 17.21
C PRO A 138 -5.48 -12.63 17.44
N GLY A 139 -4.79 -12.71 18.58
CA GLY A 139 -3.91 -13.83 18.94
C GLY A 139 -2.62 -13.95 18.11
N SER A 140 -2.22 -12.88 17.42
CA SER A 140 -0.99 -12.82 16.63
C SER A 140 -0.15 -11.60 16.99
N TYR A 141 1.12 -11.55 16.58
CA TYR A 141 2.00 -10.39 16.81
C TYR A 141 1.45 -9.10 16.19
N SER A 142 1.83 -7.95 16.80
CA SER A 142 1.24 -6.67 16.41
C SER A 142 1.96 -5.98 15.26
N PHE A 143 3.27 -6.17 15.11
CA PHE A 143 4.11 -5.41 14.17
C PHE A 143 4.50 -6.23 12.93
N PRO A 144 4.32 -5.67 11.75
CA PRO A 144 3.51 -4.50 11.41
C PRO A 144 2.01 -4.82 11.39
N SER A 145 1.16 -3.78 11.20
CA SER A 145 -0.28 -3.98 11.05
C SER A 145 -0.64 -4.60 9.69
N GLY A 146 -1.15 -5.85 9.71
CA GLY A 146 -1.56 -6.56 8.50
C GLY A 146 -2.76 -5.90 7.78
N HIS A 147 -3.68 -5.24 8.51
CA HIS A 147 -4.76 -4.45 7.92
C HIS A 147 -4.22 -3.24 7.15
N ALA A 148 -3.25 -2.52 7.70
CA ALA A 148 -2.61 -1.40 7.04
C ALA A 148 -1.84 -1.84 5.79
N LEU A 149 -1.03 -2.88 5.93
CA LEU A 149 -0.23 -3.45 4.83
C LEU A 149 -1.12 -4.01 3.71
N GLY A 150 -2.07 -4.88 4.07
CA GLY A 150 -2.95 -5.54 3.10
C GLY A 150 -3.89 -4.57 2.39
N SER A 151 -4.55 -3.66 3.12
CA SER A 151 -5.44 -2.67 2.52
C SER A 151 -4.70 -1.71 1.59
N PHE A 152 -3.49 -1.27 1.95
CA PHE A 152 -2.67 -0.44 1.08
C PHE A 152 -2.33 -1.18 -0.21
N CYS A 153 -1.80 -2.41 -0.13
CA CYS A 153 -1.45 -3.20 -1.31
C CYS A 153 -2.68 -3.43 -2.20
N PHE A 154 -3.83 -3.73 -1.61
CA PHE A 154 -5.05 -4.00 -2.36
C PHE A 154 -5.63 -2.76 -3.03
N TYR A 155 -6.00 -1.75 -2.24
CA TYR A 155 -6.75 -0.60 -2.74
C TYR A 155 -5.89 0.36 -3.58
N MET A 156 -4.62 0.56 -3.23
CA MET A 156 -3.74 1.42 -4.05
C MET A 156 -3.37 0.77 -5.38
N VAL A 157 -3.16 -0.55 -5.40
CA VAL A 157 -2.94 -1.26 -6.67
C VAL A 157 -4.22 -1.27 -7.52
N LEU A 158 -5.38 -1.52 -6.91
CA LEU A 158 -6.67 -1.45 -7.62
C LEU A 158 -6.91 -0.06 -8.21
N ALA A 159 -6.69 1.01 -7.43
CA ALA A 159 -6.80 2.39 -7.92
C ALA A 159 -5.84 2.64 -9.11
N GLY A 160 -4.61 2.16 -9.02
CA GLY A 160 -3.64 2.24 -10.12
C GLY A 160 -4.10 1.52 -11.38
N LEU A 161 -4.63 0.30 -11.25
CA LEU A 161 -5.16 -0.48 -12.37
C LEU A 161 -6.37 0.20 -13.02
N LEU A 162 -7.34 0.65 -12.23
CA LEU A 162 -8.54 1.32 -12.72
C LEU A 162 -8.21 2.62 -13.44
N THR A 163 -7.32 3.43 -12.87
CA THR A 163 -6.97 4.74 -13.44
C THR A 163 -6.00 4.68 -14.60
N ALA A 164 -5.29 3.56 -14.81
CA ALA A 164 -4.32 3.41 -15.90
C ALA A 164 -4.89 3.61 -17.31
N ARG A 165 -6.18 3.32 -17.50
CA ARG A 165 -6.90 3.44 -18.78
C ARG A 165 -7.84 4.65 -18.86
N MET A 166 -7.96 5.42 -17.78
CA MET A 166 -8.85 6.58 -17.72
C MET A 166 -8.17 7.83 -18.27
N ARG A 167 -8.87 8.60 -19.10
CA ARG A 167 -8.42 9.90 -19.62
C ARG A 167 -8.91 11.07 -18.76
N ASN A 168 -10.00 10.89 -18.03
CA ASN A 168 -10.60 11.94 -17.20
C ASN A 168 -9.75 12.15 -15.93
N LEU A 169 -9.00 13.25 -15.88
CA LEU A 169 -8.11 13.58 -14.78
C LEU A 169 -8.83 13.79 -13.44
N PRO A 170 -9.92 14.57 -13.35
CA PRO A 170 -10.71 14.70 -12.12
C PRO A 170 -11.16 13.37 -11.53
N VAL A 171 -11.69 12.45 -12.34
CA VAL A 171 -12.12 11.12 -11.88
C VAL A 171 -10.94 10.30 -11.37
N ARG A 172 -9.79 10.37 -12.05
CA ARG A 172 -8.57 9.70 -11.58
C ARG A 172 -8.13 10.22 -10.21
N ILE A 173 -8.11 11.53 -10.03
CA ILE A 173 -7.75 12.16 -8.75
C ILE A 173 -8.74 11.70 -7.66
N LEU A 174 -10.04 11.71 -7.94
CA LEU A 174 -11.06 11.28 -6.98
C LEU A 174 -10.87 9.81 -6.54
N ILE A 175 -10.56 8.91 -7.48
CA ILE A 175 -10.28 7.49 -7.15
C ILE A 175 -9.06 7.36 -6.23
N TRP A 176 -7.99 8.11 -6.50
CA TRP A 176 -6.79 8.08 -5.66
C TRP A 176 -7.04 8.67 -4.27
N ILE A 177 -7.78 9.78 -4.18
CA ILE A 177 -8.17 10.38 -2.89
C ILE A 177 -9.02 9.39 -2.10
N PHE A 178 -10.03 8.79 -2.74
CA PHE A 178 -10.90 7.80 -2.09
C PHE A 178 -10.10 6.59 -1.59
N ALA A 179 -9.22 6.03 -2.41
CA ALA A 179 -8.36 4.92 -2.00
C ALA A 179 -7.45 5.30 -0.82
N ALA A 180 -6.83 6.48 -0.86
CA ALA A 180 -5.96 6.94 0.22
C ALA A 180 -6.74 7.17 1.54
N LEU A 181 -7.92 7.79 1.47
CA LEU A 181 -8.78 7.98 2.63
C LEU A 181 -9.26 6.64 3.21
N LEU A 182 -9.68 5.71 2.36
CA LEU A 182 -10.12 4.38 2.78
C LEU A 182 -8.98 3.63 3.49
N VAL A 183 -7.80 3.61 2.90
CA VAL A 183 -6.61 2.97 3.50
C VAL A 183 -6.26 3.65 4.83
N GLY A 184 -6.23 4.99 4.86
CA GLY A 184 -5.94 5.75 6.08
C GLY A 184 -6.95 5.46 7.20
N THR A 185 -8.25 5.43 6.88
CA THR A 185 -9.30 5.15 7.87
C THR A 185 -9.29 3.70 8.34
N ILE A 186 -8.95 2.72 7.48
CA ILE A 186 -8.75 1.33 7.88
C ILE A 186 -7.62 1.22 8.91
N GLY A 187 -6.46 1.84 8.65
CA GLY A 187 -5.37 1.80 9.62
C GLY A 187 -5.70 2.54 10.92
N PHE A 188 -6.37 3.71 10.83
CA PHE A 188 -6.84 4.44 11.99
C PHE A 188 -7.82 3.61 12.84
N SER A 189 -8.72 2.86 12.21
CA SER A 189 -9.65 1.98 12.93
C SER A 189 -8.95 0.96 13.82
N ARG A 190 -7.75 0.49 13.42
CA ARG A 190 -6.98 -0.48 14.22
C ARG A 190 -6.39 0.12 15.49
N VAL A 191 -6.01 1.40 15.43
CA VAL A 191 -5.58 2.16 16.62
C VAL A 191 -6.77 2.46 17.52
N TYR A 192 -7.90 2.89 16.94
CA TYR A 192 -9.14 3.18 17.67
C TYR A 192 -9.68 1.95 18.41
N LEU A 193 -9.74 0.79 17.73
CA LEU A 193 -10.18 -0.48 18.32
C LEU A 193 -9.18 -1.03 19.35
N GLY A 194 -8.00 -0.46 19.45
CA GLY A 194 -6.99 -0.77 20.44
C GLY A 194 -6.16 -2.01 20.16
N VAL A 195 -6.22 -2.59 18.98
CA VAL A 195 -5.55 -3.86 18.62
C VAL A 195 -4.17 -3.68 17.97
N HIS A 196 -3.80 -2.45 17.63
CA HIS A 196 -2.50 -2.09 17.10
C HIS A 196 -1.97 -0.80 17.72
N TRP A 197 -0.66 -0.71 17.80
CA TRP A 197 0.05 0.52 18.08
C TRP A 197 0.01 1.45 16.85
N PRO A 198 -0.03 2.78 17.01
CA PRO A 198 0.12 3.71 15.89
C PRO A 198 1.31 3.42 14.98
N THR A 199 2.46 3.10 15.57
CA THR A 199 3.69 2.75 14.84
C THR A 199 3.57 1.44 14.06
N ASP A 200 2.75 0.47 14.48
CA ASP A 200 2.48 -0.74 13.70
C ASP A 200 1.78 -0.41 12.37
N VAL A 201 0.85 0.55 12.43
CA VAL A 201 0.10 1.02 11.25
C VAL A 201 1.01 1.78 10.28
N ILE A 202 1.83 2.68 10.81
CA ILE A 202 2.81 3.45 10.02
C ILE A 202 3.80 2.49 9.34
N ALA A 203 4.34 1.52 10.08
CA ALA A 203 5.23 0.50 9.53
C ALA A 203 4.54 -0.37 8.47
N GLY A 204 3.27 -0.73 8.68
CA GLY A 204 2.48 -1.47 7.71
C GLY A 204 2.36 -0.74 6.37
N TYR A 205 2.09 0.57 6.40
CA TYR A 205 2.07 1.40 5.19
C TYR A 205 3.43 1.54 4.53
N ALA A 206 4.50 1.69 5.32
CA ALA A 206 5.85 1.77 4.78
C ALA A 206 6.28 0.46 4.07
N ALA A 207 6.01 -0.70 4.69
CA ALA A 207 6.26 -2.00 4.09
C ALA A 207 5.45 -2.22 2.80
N ALA A 208 4.18 -1.81 2.79
CA ALA A 208 3.33 -1.87 1.60
C ALA A 208 3.83 -0.94 0.48
N ALA A 209 4.21 0.31 0.82
CA ALA A 209 4.76 1.26 -0.14
C ALA A 209 6.06 0.76 -0.76
N PHE A 210 6.97 0.18 0.06
CA PHE A 210 8.18 -0.49 -0.43
C PHE A 210 7.83 -1.57 -1.45
N TRP A 211 6.92 -2.48 -1.12
CA TRP A 211 6.54 -3.58 -1.97
C TRP A 211 5.90 -3.13 -3.28
N VAL A 212 4.88 -2.29 -3.21
CA VAL A 212 4.16 -1.79 -4.40
C VAL A 212 5.06 -0.96 -5.30
N ALA A 213 5.88 -0.07 -4.74
CA ALA A 213 6.84 0.72 -5.52
C ALA A 213 7.91 -0.15 -6.18
N GLY A 214 8.36 -1.20 -5.49
CA GLY A 214 9.25 -2.23 -6.04
C GLY A 214 8.65 -2.93 -7.25
N LEU A 215 7.39 -3.38 -7.14
CA LEU A 215 6.65 -3.99 -8.26
C LEU A 215 6.52 -3.03 -9.45
N VAL A 216 6.18 -1.77 -9.20
CA VAL A 216 6.11 -0.73 -10.23
C VAL A 216 7.47 -0.53 -10.91
N THR A 217 8.56 -0.55 -10.15
CA THR A 217 9.92 -0.42 -10.68
C THR A 217 10.27 -1.57 -11.61
N VAL A 218 10.00 -2.81 -11.20
CA VAL A 218 10.24 -4.02 -12.02
C VAL A 218 9.41 -3.98 -13.31
N ASP A 219 8.13 -3.61 -13.24
CA ASP A 219 7.27 -3.51 -14.44
C ASP A 219 7.79 -2.45 -15.42
N ARG A 220 8.16 -1.28 -14.92
CA ARG A 220 8.73 -0.21 -15.74
C ARG A 220 10.06 -0.60 -16.39
N TYR A 221 10.91 -1.29 -15.64
CA TYR A 221 12.17 -1.80 -16.15
C TYR A 221 11.96 -2.82 -17.27
N ARG A 222 11.07 -3.80 -17.08
CA ARG A 222 10.72 -4.79 -18.12
C ARG A 222 10.18 -4.13 -19.39
N ARG A 223 9.30 -3.13 -19.26
CA ARG A 223 8.76 -2.35 -20.38
C ARG A 223 9.85 -1.55 -21.10
N ARG A 224 10.84 -1.05 -20.39
CA ARG A 224 11.99 -0.36 -20.99
C ARG A 224 12.82 -1.32 -21.84
N LEU A 225 13.16 -2.49 -21.31
CA LEU A 225 13.90 -3.52 -22.05
C LEU A 225 13.17 -3.96 -23.32
N SER A 226 11.88 -4.26 -23.22
CA SER A 226 11.09 -4.70 -24.38
C SER A 226 10.96 -3.64 -25.50
N ARG A 227 11.18 -2.36 -25.20
CA ARG A 227 11.22 -1.27 -26.20
C ARG A 227 12.62 -1.07 -26.79
N MET A 228 13.67 -1.55 -26.15
CA MET A 228 15.05 -1.47 -26.66
C MET A 228 15.38 -2.64 -27.59
N SER A 229 14.65 -3.75 -27.48
CA SER A 229 14.84 -4.96 -28.29
C SER A 229 14.00 -4.98 -29.59
N ARG A 230 13.23 -3.90 -29.83
CA ARG A 230 12.47 -3.66 -31.07
C ARG A 230 13.04 -2.49 -31.86
#